data_77504d29eae60a6b6134912757b538ba
#
_entry.id   77504d29eae60a6b6134912757b538ba
#
_cell.length_a   1.000
_cell.length_b   1.000
_cell.length_c   1.000
_cell.angle_alpha   90.00
_cell.angle_beta   90.00
_cell.angle_gamma   90.00
#
_symmetry.space_group_name_H-M   'P 1'
#
loop_
_entity.id
_entity.type
_entity.pdbx_description
1 polymer ?
#
loop_
_entity_poly.entity_id
_entity_poly.type
_entity_poly.pdbx_seq_one_letter_code
_entity_poly.pdbx_strand_id
1 'polypeptide(L)'
;MQDIRKERIDLLLVDKGLAASREKAKRLIMAGLVFVDQQRIDKPGTFVQRDAVIQVKGEENPYVSRGGLKLEKAIKNFSIPVKSRIWLDVGASTGGFTHCLLLHGAKKVYSLDVGYGQLAWELRKDPRVVVMERTNVRNINIEDFTDPIHGIAIDVSFISLKLVLPVVNNLLDNKGHIISLIKPQFEVGKGKVGKKGVVRDKRLHFEVLVEIMKFARSLNLKIVNLDFSPITGPEGNIEFLAHFYKGNDIPAINDYESLSRDIVCNAHNYFTIQTGD
;
A
#
# COMPACT_ATOMS: atom_id res chain seq x y z
N MET A 1 -16.50 -48.97 6.09
CA MET A 1 -15.40 -48.00 6.11
C MET A 1 -15.62 -47.04 4.97
N GLN A 2 -15.99 -45.77 5.27
CA GLN A 2 -16.08 -44.74 4.24
C GLN A 2 -14.66 -44.46 3.71
N ASP A 3 -14.50 -44.61 2.40
CA ASP A 3 -13.27 -44.29 1.69
C ASP A 3 -13.06 -42.76 1.77
N ILE A 4 -12.24 -42.31 2.74
CA ILE A 4 -11.99 -40.90 3.01
C ILE A 4 -11.04 -40.38 1.92
N ARG A 5 -11.61 -40.00 0.78
CA ARG A 5 -10.85 -39.46 -0.35
C ARG A 5 -10.27 -38.11 0.02
N LYS A 6 -8.95 -38.02 0.00
CA LYS A 6 -8.23 -36.74 0.08
C LYS A 6 -8.23 -36.08 -1.29
N GLU A 7 -8.44 -34.76 -1.29
CA GLU A 7 -8.44 -33.95 -2.50
C GLU A 7 -7.61 -32.65 -2.27
N ARG A 8 -7.10 -32.12 -3.35
CA ARG A 8 -6.35 -30.86 -3.29
C ARG A 8 -7.28 -29.71 -2.90
N ILE A 9 -6.83 -28.89 -1.95
CA ILE A 9 -7.63 -27.79 -1.42
C ILE A 9 -8.00 -26.76 -2.49
N ASP A 10 -7.12 -26.50 -3.48
CA ASP A 10 -7.41 -25.58 -4.59
C ASP A 10 -8.54 -26.05 -5.51
N LEU A 11 -8.71 -27.37 -5.65
CA LEU A 11 -9.83 -27.96 -6.42
C LEU A 11 -11.09 -28.01 -5.56
N LEU A 12 -10.95 -28.40 -4.30
CA LEU A 12 -12.08 -28.58 -3.40
C LEU A 12 -12.79 -27.25 -3.08
N LEU A 13 -12.06 -26.13 -3.04
CA LEU A 13 -12.67 -24.80 -2.91
C LEU A 13 -13.58 -24.44 -4.08
N VAL A 14 -13.23 -24.85 -5.30
CA VAL A 14 -14.07 -24.64 -6.48
C VAL A 14 -15.26 -25.56 -6.48
N ASP A 15 -15.05 -26.84 -6.18
CA ASP A 15 -16.11 -27.87 -6.12
C ASP A 15 -17.19 -27.51 -5.08
N LYS A 16 -16.79 -26.98 -3.93
CA LYS A 16 -17.71 -26.51 -2.87
C LYS A 16 -18.29 -25.10 -3.11
N GLY A 17 -18.00 -24.44 -4.23
CA GLY A 17 -18.51 -23.11 -4.55
C GLY A 17 -17.89 -21.98 -3.69
N LEU A 18 -16.81 -22.26 -2.94
CA LEU A 18 -16.11 -21.29 -2.09
C LEU A 18 -15.13 -20.41 -2.89
N ALA A 19 -14.85 -20.75 -4.14
CA ALA A 19 -14.10 -19.94 -5.08
C ALA A 19 -14.65 -20.11 -6.50
N ALA A 20 -14.76 -19.02 -7.25
CA ALA A 20 -15.31 -19.01 -8.62
C ALA A 20 -14.39 -19.70 -9.65
N SER A 21 -13.11 -19.87 -9.35
CA SER A 21 -12.13 -20.54 -10.22
C SER A 21 -10.95 -21.06 -9.40
N ARG A 22 -10.16 -21.98 -10.00
CA ARG A 22 -8.95 -22.51 -9.38
C ARG A 22 -7.90 -21.44 -9.11
N GLU A 23 -7.77 -20.47 -10.01
CA GLU A 23 -6.86 -19.33 -9.82
C GLU A 23 -7.31 -18.46 -8.63
N LYS A 24 -8.62 -18.26 -8.49
CA LYS A 24 -9.21 -17.60 -7.33
C LYS A 24 -8.91 -18.38 -6.05
N ALA A 25 -9.12 -19.70 -6.04
CA ALA A 25 -8.82 -20.55 -4.90
C ALA A 25 -7.36 -20.47 -4.48
N LYS A 26 -6.42 -20.51 -5.42
CA LYS A 26 -4.99 -20.36 -5.14
C LYS A 26 -4.68 -19.00 -4.46
N ARG A 27 -5.27 -17.90 -4.95
CA ARG A 27 -5.09 -16.57 -4.34
C ARG A 27 -5.60 -16.54 -2.91
N LEU A 28 -6.78 -17.06 -2.62
CA LEU A 28 -7.35 -17.14 -1.27
C LEU A 28 -6.44 -17.95 -0.32
N ILE A 29 -5.93 -19.09 -0.78
CA ILE A 29 -5.04 -19.94 0.01
C ILE A 29 -3.71 -19.23 0.29
N MET A 30 -3.05 -18.67 -0.72
CA MET A 30 -1.79 -17.95 -0.57
C MET A 30 -1.94 -16.67 0.26
N ALA A 31 -3.13 -16.06 0.27
CA ALA A 31 -3.47 -14.96 1.15
C ALA A 31 -3.70 -15.40 2.61
N GLY A 32 -3.71 -16.72 2.87
CA GLY A 32 -3.93 -17.28 4.20
C GLY A 32 -5.36 -17.11 4.73
N LEU A 33 -6.32 -16.96 3.83
CA LEU A 33 -7.74 -16.81 4.16
C LEU A 33 -8.47 -18.14 4.28
N VAL A 34 -7.85 -19.25 3.89
CA VAL A 34 -8.46 -20.60 3.90
C VAL A 34 -8.08 -21.35 5.16
N PHE A 35 -9.10 -21.84 5.86
CA PHE A 35 -8.96 -22.66 7.06
C PHE A 35 -9.67 -24.00 6.84
N VAL A 36 -9.02 -25.09 7.20
CA VAL A 36 -9.57 -26.46 7.20
C VAL A 36 -9.53 -26.96 8.63
N ASP A 37 -10.69 -27.31 9.18
CA ASP A 37 -10.85 -27.73 10.59
C ASP A 37 -10.14 -26.75 11.55
N GLN A 38 -10.33 -25.44 11.32
CA GLN A 38 -9.73 -24.31 12.04
C GLN A 38 -8.20 -24.13 11.84
N GLN A 39 -7.53 -25.00 11.10
CA GLN A 39 -6.12 -24.84 10.76
C GLN A 39 -5.97 -24.06 9.46
N ARG A 40 -5.12 -23.04 9.49
CA ARG A 40 -4.81 -22.22 8.30
C ARG A 40 -4.02 -23.05 7.29
N ILE A 41 -4.44 -22.98 6.03
CA ILE A 41 -3.75 -23.59 4.89
C ILE A 41 -3.18 -22.47 4.00
N ASP A 42 -1.89 -22.54 3.69
CA ASP A 42 -1.16 -21.54 2.89
C ASP A 42 -0.60 -22.09 1.56
N LYS A 43 -0.71 -23.43 1.35
CA LYS A 43 -0.22 -24.10 0.13
C LYS A 43 -1.35 -24.65 -0.70
N PRO A 44 -1.59 -24.16 -1.95
CA PRO A 44 -2.68 -24.57 -2.81
C PRO A 44 -2.73 -26.07 -3.14
N GLY A 45 -1.57 -26.73 -3.11
CA GLY A 45 -1.44 -28.16 -3.39
C GLY A 45 -1.70 -29.08 -2.19
N THR A 46 -2.03 -28.54 -1.01
CA THR A 46 -2.29 -29.34 0.20
C THR A 46 -3.49 -30.28 -0.02
N PHE A 47 -3.31 -31.57 0.32
CA PHE A 47 -4.39 -32.56 0.30
C PHE A 47 -5.13 -32.56 1.63
N VAL A 48 -6.44 -32.38 1.59
CA VAL A 48 -7.34 -32.37 2.75
C VAL A 48 -8.45 -33.41 2.55
N GLN A 49 -9.13 -33.79 3.61
CA GLN A 49 -10.28 -34.68 3.51
C GLN A 49 -11.43 -33.95 2.80
N ARG A 50 -12.15 -34.65 1.90
CA ARG A 50 -13.22 -34.02 1.10
C ARG A 50 -14.38 -33.52 1.96
N ASP A 51 -14.62 -34.17 3.08
CA ASP A 51 -15.67 -33.86 4.07
C ASP A 51 -15.20 -32.83 5.14
N ALA A 52 -13.94 -32.44 5.13
CA ALA A 52 -13.42 -31.44 6.06
C ALA A 52 -14.21 -30.13 6.01
N VAL A 53 -14.31 -29.46 7.17
CA VAL A 53 -14.95 -28.16 7.28
C VAL A 53 -14.01 -27.09 6.76
N ILE A 54 -14.33 -26.56 5.57
CA ILE A 54 -13.54 -25.51 4.95
C ILE A 54 -14.23 -24.17 5.18
N GLN A 55 -13.45 -23.20 5.66
CA GLN A 55 -13.89 -21.83 5.87
C GLN A 55 -12.94 -20.87 5.13
N VAL A 56 -13.50 -19.92 4.40
CA VAL A 56 -12.77 -18.76 3.89
C VAL A 56 -13.06 -17.61 4.84
N LYS A 57 -12.04 -17.16 5.57
CA LYS A 57 -12.18 -16.10 6.59
C LYS A 57 -11.51 -14.82 6.09
N GLY A 58 -12.22 -13.69 6.22
CA GLY A 58 -11.76 -12.38 5.78
C GLY A 58 -12.24 -12.02 4.38
N GLU A 59 -12.09 -10.76 4.05
CA GLU A 59 -12.39 -10.25 2.71
C GLU A 59 -11.20 -10.49 1.78
N GLU A 60 -11.50 -10.86 0.55
CA GLU A 60 -10.48 -10.97 -0.48
C GLU A 60 -9.93 -9.58 -0.79
N ASN A 61 -8.61 -9.51 -0.88
CA ASN A 61 -7.95 -8.31 -1.37
C ASN A 61 -8.36 -8.06 -2.84
N PRO A 62 -9.10 -6.98 -3.14
CA PRO A 62 -9.55 -6.69 -4.49
C PRO A 62 -8.40 -6.26 -5.43
N TYR A 63 -7.22 -6.03 -4.88
CA TYR A 63 -6.06 -5.51 -5.60
C TYR A 63 -5.06 -6.61 -5.93
N VAL A 64 -4.20 -6.37 -6.93
CA VAL A 64 -3.11 -7.29 -7.33
C VAL A 64 -2.08 -7.51 -6.22
N SER A 65 -2.03 -6.63 -5.22
CA SER A 65 -1.22 -6.79 -4.01
C SER A 65 -1.86 -6.12 -2.80
N ARG A 66 -1.42 -6.48 -1.59
CA ARG A 66 -1.90 -5.88 -0.34
C ARG A 66 -1.63 -4.37 -0.24
N GLY A 67 -0.68 -3.85 -1.05
CA GLY A 67 -0.42 -2.41 -1.14
C GLY A 67 -1.67 -1.60 -1.44
N GLY A 68 -2.56 -2.09 -2.30
CA GLY A 68 -3.81 -1.40 -2.65
C GLY A 68 -4.69 -1.05 -1.44
N LEU A 69 -4.73 -1.91 -0.41
CA LEU A 69 -5.48 -1.65 0.83
C LEU A 69 -4.97 -0.42 1.59
N LYS A 70 -3.66 -0.15 1.52
CA LYS A 70 -3.06 1.03 2.16
C LYS A 70 -3.55 2.32 1.50
N LEU A 71 -3.48 2.37 0.16
CA LEU A 71 -3.94 3.54 -0.59
C LEU A 71 -5.45 3.71 -0.52
N GLU A 72 -6.21 2.63 -0.52
CA GLU A 72 -7.67 2.66 -0.36
C GLU A 72 -8.08 3.35 0.95
N LYS A 73 -7.42 3.00 2.08
CA LYS A 73 -7.66 3.68 3.36
C LYS A 73 -7.41 5.19 3.24
N ALA A 74 -6.31 5.58 2.61
CA ALA A 74 -6.00 7.01 2.42
C ALA A 74 -7.06 7.70 1.53
N ILE A 75 -7.45 7.10 0.41
CA ILE A 75 -8.46 7.67 -0.49
C ILE A 75 -9.78 7.88 0.26
N LYS A 76 -10.23 6.88 1.02
CA LYS A 76 -11.50 6.96 1.78
C LYS A 76 -11.44 7.97 2.93
N ASN A 77 -10.42 7.85 3.80
CA ASN A 77 -10.35 8.66 5.02
C ASN A 77 -10.00 10.12 4.74
N PHE A 78 -9.22 10.39 3.68
CA PHE A 78 -8.78 11.73 3.34
C PHE A 78 -9.63 12.37 2.23
N SER A 79 -10.65 11.66 1.73
CA SER A 79 -11.53 12.12 0.65
C SER A 79 -10.76 12.58 -0.60
N ILE A 80 -9.78 11.76 -1.04
CA ILE A 80 -8.90 12.09 -2.16
C ILE A 80 -9.66 12.04 -3.49
N PRO A 81 -9.62 13.11 -4.31
CA PRO A 81 -10.33 13.15 -5.57
C PRO A 81 -9.54 12.42 -6.68
N VAL A 82 -9.75 11.10 -6.81
CA VAL A 82 -9.05 10.25 -7.80
C VAL A 82 -9.71 10.29 -9.16
N LYS A 83 -11.05 10.30 -9.20
CA LYS A 83 -11.85 10.14 -10.42
C LYS A 83 -11.50 11.17 -11.50
N SER A 84 -11.31 10.70 -12.73
CA SER A 84 -11.00 11.47 -13.93
C SER A 84 -9.68 12.27 -13.88
N ARG A 85 -8.80 11.97 -12.91
CA ARG A 85 -7.48 12.60 -12.73
C ARG A 85 -6.36 11.69 -13.23
N ILE A 86 -5.21 12.29 -13.48
CA ILE A 86 -3.98 11.61 -13.89
C ILE A 86 -3.07 11.51 -12.68
N TRP A 87 -2.58 10.30 -12.43
CA TRP A 87 -1.79 9.96 -11.24
C TRP A 87 -0.42 9.40 -11.62
N LEU A 88 0.55 9.64 -10.76
CA LEU A 88 1.86 8.97 -10.77
C LEU A 88 1.94 8.05 -9.55
N ASP A 89 2.16 6.76 -9.78
CA ASP A 89 2.44 5.75 -8.76
C ASP A 89 3.96 5.54 -8.69
N VAL A 90 4.58 5.99 -7.60
CA VAL A 90 6.03 5.94 -7.38
C VAL A 90 6.37 4.76 -6.48
N GLY A 91 7.03 3.75 -7.04
CA GLY A 91 7.29 2.46 -6.40
C GLY A 91 6.16 1.48 -6.67
N ALA A 92 5.72 1.40 -7.94
CA ALA A 92 4.54 0.64 -8.34
C ALA A 92 4.65 -0.87 -8.03
N SER A 93 5.85 -1.46 -8.10
CA SER A 93 6.08 -2.87 -7.83
C SER A 93 5.08 -3.77 -8.59
N THR A 94 4.32 -4.61 -7.90
CA THR A 94 3.27 -5.46 -8.50
C THR A 94 2.05 -4.65 -9.01
N GLY A 95 1.91 -3.38 -8.60
CA GLY A 95 0.84 -2.49 -9.07
C GLY A 95 -0.35 -2.35 -8.12
N GLY A 96 -0.14 -2.59 -6.82
CA GLY A 96 -1.24 -2.47 -5.84
C GLY A 96 -1.85 -1.06 -5.80
N PHE A 97 -1.02 -0.02 -5.79
CA PHE A 97 -1.48 1.37 -5.83
C PHE A 97 -2.08 1.73 -7.18
N THR A 98 -1.41 1.37 -8.27
CA THR A 98 -1.95 1.54 -9.64
C THR A 98 -3.36 0.94 -9.75
N HIS A 99 -3.55 -0.32 -9.32
CA HIS A 99 -4.86 -0.98 -9.38
C HIS A 99 -5.91 -0.25 -8.54
N CYS A 100 -5.54 0.19 -7.34
CA CYS A 100 -6.42 0.96 -6.48
C CYS A 100 -6.87 2.27 -7.15
N LEU A 101 -5.95 3.03 -7.74
CA LEU A 101 -6.26 4.26 -8.46
C LEU A 101 -7.21 4.02 -9.63
N LEU A 102 -6.99 2.96 -10.42
CA LEU A 102 -7.83 2.60 -11.56
C LEU A 102 -9.25 2.23 -11.14
N LEU A 103 -9.40 1.46 -10.04
CA LEU A 103 -10.72 1.11 -9.49
C LEU A 103 -11.46 2.32 -8.91
N HIS A 104 -10.74 3.34 -8.44
CA HIS A 104 -11.31 4.62 -8.01
C HIS A 104 -11.50 5.62 -9.17
N GLY A 105 -11.35 5.17 -10.42
CA GLY A 105 -11.69 5.93 -11.62
C GLY A 105 -10.62 6.91 -12.09
N ALA A 106 -9.35 6.67 -11.78
CA ALA A 106 -8.26 7.43 -12.39
C ALA A 106 -8.35 7.38 -13.91
N LYS A 107 -8.15 8.53 -14.58
CA LYS A 107 -8.15 8.63 -16.04
C LYS A 107 -6.91 7.95 -16.64
N LYS A 108 -5.76 8.13 -16.01
CA LYS A 108 -4.47 7.55 -16.41
C LYS A 108 -3.58 7.40 -15.17
N VAL A 109 -2.75 6.36 -15.15
CA VAL A 109 -1.74 6.13 -14.11
C VAL A 109 -0.39 5.86 -14.76
N TYR A 110 0.60 6.68 -14.43
CA TYR A 110 2.00 6.42 -14.72
C TYR A 110 2.55 5.55 -13.58
N SER A 111 2.93 4.30 -13.89
CA SER A 111 3.40 3.32 -12.91
C SER A 111 4.91 3.22 -12.97
N LEU A 112 5.59 3.90 -12.04
CA LEU A 112 7.05 4.05 -12.02
C LEU A 112 7.68 3.12 -10.98
N ASP A 113 8.68 2.35 -11.42
CA ASP A 113 9.49 1.49 -10.54
C ASP A 113 10.93 1.35 -11.06
N VAL A 114 11.87 1.17 -10.14
CA VAL A 114 13.28 0.87 -10.48
C VAL A 114 13.45 -0.57 -10.94
N GLY A 115 12.54 -1.47 -10.57
CA GLY A 115 12.50 -2.87 -10.98
C GLY A 115 12.05 -3.04 -12.43
N TYR A 116 12.03 -4.28 -12.86
CA TYR A 116 11.59 -4.67 -14.19
C TYR A 116 10.74 -5.94 -14.15
N GLY A 117 9.64 -5.95 -14.91
CA GLY A 117 8.79 -7.12 -15.08
C GLY A 117 7.93 -7.43 -13.85
N GLN A 118 7.83 -6.53 -12.87
CA GLN A 118 7.11 -6.77 -11.63
C GLN A 118 5.62 -6.44 -11.73
N LEU A 119 5.25 -5.43 -12.52
CA LEU A 119 3.87 -4.98 -12.66
C LEU A 119 3.00 -6.13 -13.19
N ALA A 120 1.86 -6.36 -12.55
CA ALA A 120 0.92 -7.41 -12.92
C ALA A 120 0.48 -7.29 -14.39
N TRP A 121 0.35 -8.45 -15.07
CA TRP A 121 0.08 -8.51 -16.50
C TRP A 121 -1.23 -7.82 -16.91
N GLU A 122 -2.26 -7.93 -16.09
CA GLU A 122 -3.55 -7.26 -16.32
C GLU A 122 -3.41 -5.73 -16.32
N LEU A 123 -2.56 -5.17 -15.46
CA LEU A 123 -2.29 -3.74 -15.41
C LEU A 123 -1.44 -3.27 -16.59
N ARG A 124 -0.49 -4.09 -17.07
CA ARG A 124 0.30 -3.78 -18.27
C ARG A 124 -0.55 -3.67 -19.52
N LYS A 125 -1.68 -4.38 -19.57
CA LYS A 125 -2.61 -4.36 -20.71
C LYS A 125 -3.68 -3.28 -20.60
N ASP A 126 -3.85 -2.66 -19.43
CA ASP A 126 -4.85 -1.61 -19.27
C ASP A 126 -4.39 -0.35 -20.03
N PRO A 127 -5.16 0.16 -20.99
CA PRO A 127 -4.77 1.32 -21.82
C PRO A 127 -4.62 2.62 -21.00
N ARG A 128 -5.08 2.62 -19.75
CA ARG A 128 -4.92 3.76 -18.84
C ARG A 128 -3.58 3.74 -18.11
N VAL A 129 -2.81 2.67 -18.19
CA VAL A 129 -1.53 2.50 -17.49
C VAL A 129 -0.36 2.79 -18.43
N VAL A 130 0.51 3.69 -18.02
CA VAL A 130 1.81 3.94 -18.66
C VAL A 130 2.88 3.32 -17.78
N VAL A 131 3.57 2.29 -18.29
CA VAL A 131 4.57 1.53 -17.53
C VAL A 131 5.92 2.24 -17.64
N MET A 132 6.51 2.66 -16.51
CA MET A 132 7.81 3.32 -16.41
C MET A 132 8.74 2.49 -15.51
N GLU A 133 9.12 1.30 -15.97
CA GLU A 133 10.06 0.42 -15.28
C GLU A 133 11.52 0.81 -15.52
N ARG A 134 12.45 0.28 -14.70
CA ARG A 134 13.89 0.64 -14.70
C ARG A 134 14.12 2.15 -14.56
N THR A 135 13.19 2.83 -13.92
CA THR A 135 13.19 4.30 -13.79
C THR A 135 13.36 4.71 -12.35
N ASN A 136 14.45 5.44 -12.09
CA ASN A 136 14.68 5.99 -10.75
C ASN A 136 13.95 7.34 -10.61
N VAL A 137 13.09 7.45 -9.61
CA VAL A 137 12.32 8.68 -9.36
C VAL A 137 13.19 9.94 -9.24
N ARG A 138 14.45 9.82 -8.81
CA ARG A 138 15.36 10.96 -8.70
C ARG A 138 15.83 11.53 -10.04
N ASN A 139 15.61 10.81 -11.13
CA ASN A 139 16.11 11.16 -12.46
C ASN A 139 15.00 11.56 -13.43
N ILE A 140 13.73 11.60 -12.98
CA ILE A 140 12.60 11.99 -13.83
C ILE A 140 12.37 13.49 -13.80
N ASN A 141 11.89 14.01 -14.92
CA ASN A 141 11.57 15.41 -15.14
C ASN A 141 10.15 15.56 -15.69
N ILE A 142 9.65 16.80 -15.78
CA ILE A 142 8.30 17.06 -16.27
C ILE A 142 8.14 16.65 -17.73
N GLU A 143 9.20 16.71 -18.52
CA GLU A 143 9.24 16.36 -19.94
C GLU A 143 9.04 14.85 -20.20
N ASP A 144 9.19 14.01 -19.18
CA ASP A 144 8.91 12.56 -19.26
C ASP A 144 7.41 12.25 -19.28
N PHE A 145 6.57 13.25 -19.05
CA PHE A 145 5.12 13.11 -18.97
C PHE A 145 4.41 13.90 -20.06
N THR A 146 3.45 13.25 -20.71
CA THR A 146 2.61 13.88 -21.76
C THR A 146 1.40 14.64 -21.19
N ASP A 147 1.11 14.44 -19.92
CA ASP A 147 -0.08 14.93 -19.25
C ASP A 147 0.27 15.61 -17.92
N PRO A 148 -0.50 16.58 -17.45
CA PRO A 148 -0.32 17.17 -16.13
C PRO A 148 -0.60 16.13 -15.02
N ILE A 149 0.26 16.04 -14.02
CA ILE A 149 0.13 15.10 -12.91
C ILE A 149 -0.69 15.75 -11.78
N HIS A 150 -1.93 15.32 -11.61
CA HIS A 150 -2.87 15.85 -10.62
C HIS A 150 -2.72 15.20 -9.24
N GLY A 151 -2.14 14.01 -9.19
CA GLY A 151 -1.91 13.30 -7.94
C GLY A 151 -0.73 12.35 -8.02
N ILE A 152 -0.06 12.16 -6.89
CA ILE A 152 1.09 11.27 -6.78
C ILE A 152 0.88 10.38 -5.56
N ALA A 153 1.01 9.06 -5.76
CA ALA A 153 0.99 8.07 -4.71
C ALA A 153 2.40 7.49 -4.56
N ILE A 154 2.91 7.40 -3.32
CA ILE A 154 4.31 7.04 -3.06
C ILE A 154 4.37 5.85 -2.11
N ASP A 155 4.92 4.73 -2.58
CA ASP A 155 5.22 3.52 -1.78
C ASP A 155 6.63 3.01 -2.08
N VAL A 156 7.64 3.79 -1.77
CA VAL A 156 9.05 3.47 -2.02
C VAL A 156 9.69 2.70 -0.86
N SER A 157 10.72 1.92 -1.17
CA SER A 157 11.53 1.19 -0.19
C SER A 157 13.01 1.50 -0.36
N PHE A 158 13.77 1.43 0.74
CA PHE A 158 15.22 1.65 0.79
C PHE A 158 15.69 3.05 0.38
N ILE A 159 14.80 4.03 0.41
CA ILE A 159 15.07 5.44 0.13
C ILE A 159 14.24 6.31 1.07
N SER A 160 14.80 7.43 1.53
CA SER A 160 14.06 8.41 2.34
C SER A 160 13.16 9.26 1.45
N LEU A 161 11.97 9.59 1.96
CA LEU A 161 11.03 10.53 1.34
C LEU A 161 11.65 11.92 1.14
N LYS A 162 12.64 12.29 1.92
CA LYS A 162 13.37 13.56 1.73
C LYS A 162 14.09 13.65 0.38
N LEU A 163 14.42 12.51 -0.24
CA LEU A 163 15.02 12.48 -1.58
C LEU A 163 13.95 12.40 -2.69
N VAL A 164 12.74 11.96 -2.37
CA VAL A 164 11.65 11.76 -3.32
C VAL A 164 10.75 13.00 -3.42
N LEU A 165 10.35 13.55 -2.27
CA LEU A 165 9.39 14.67 -2.21
C LEU A 165 9.81 15.90 -3.04
N PRO A 166 11.09 16.34 -3.07
CA PRO A 166 11.47 17.48 -3.90
C PRO A 166 11.23 17.24 -5.40
N VAL A 167 11.54 16.04 -5.88
CA VAL A 167 11.35 15.67 -7.29
C VAL A 167 9.87 15.64 -7.65
N VAL A 168 9.07 14.89 -6.89
CA VAL A 168 7.65 14.73 -7.19
C VAL A 168 6.86 16.05 -7.01
N ASN A 169 7.29 16.93 -6.12
CA ASN A 169 6.69 18.26 -5.95
C ASN A 169 6.86 19.13 -7.22
N ASN A 170 7.99 18.99 -7.92
CA ASN A 170 8.22 19.69 -9.19
C ASN A 170 7.34 19.16 -10.33
N LEU A 171 7.00 17.88 -10.29
CA LEU A 171 6.14 17.23 -11.30
C LEU A 171 4.66 17.48 -11.05
N LEU A 172 4.30 17.75 -9.80
CA LEU A 172 2.90 17.90 -9.39
C LEU A 172 2.31 19.21 -9.91
N ASP A 173 1.16 19.12 -10.53
CA ASP A 173 0.38 20.29 -10.96
C ASP A 173 -0.07 21.13 -9.76
N ASN A 174 -0.43 22.40 -10.03
CA ASN A 174 -1.07 23.25 -9.04
C ASN A 174 -2.39 22.61 -8.59
N LYS A 175 -2.69 22.69 -7.28
CA LYS A 175 -3.82 22.00 -6.64
C LYS A 175 -3.72 20.46 -6.69
N GLY A 176 -2.51 19.95 -6.80
CA GLY A 176 -2.24 18.52 -6.81
C GLY A 176 -2.10 17.92 -5.41
N HIS A 177 -2.32 16.61 -5.32
CA HIS A 177 -2.33 15.84 -4.09
C HIS A 177 -1.16 14.85 -4.08
N ILE A 178 -0.46 14.72 -2.95
CA ILE A 178 0.52 13.65 -2.73
C ILE A 178 0.01 12.77 -1.58
N ILE A 179 -0.12 11.48 -1.82
CA ILE A 179 -0.34 10.46 -0.80
C ILE A 179 0.93 9.67 -0.64
N SER A 180 1.50 9.67 0.53
CA SER A 180 2.78 8.99 0.77
C SER A 180 2.69 8.01 1.92
N LEU A 181 3.26 6.81 1.73
CA LEU A 181 3.62 5.95 2.85
C LEU A 181 4.92 6.47 3.48
N ILE A 182 4.86 6.71 4.78
CA ILE A 182 6.05 6.97 5.60
C ILE A 182 6.43 5.65 6.26
N LYS A 183 7.61 5.16 5.95
CA LYS A 183 8.15 3.90 6.43
C LYS A 183 9.29 4.18 7.42
N PRO A 184 9.06 4.11 8.73
CA PRO A 184 10.06 4.50 9.72
C PRO A 184 11.41 3.82 9.54
N GLN A 185 11.43 2.57 9.09
CA GLN A 185 12.66 1.80 8.87
C GLN A 185 13.60 2.41 7.80
N PHE A 186 13.08 3.26 6.92
CA PHE A 186 13.88 3.95 5.90
C PHE A 186 14.16 5.41 6.23
N GLU A 187 13.61 5.91 7.34
CA GLU A 187 13.71 7.31 7.78
C GLU A 187 14.55 7.52 9.04
N VAL A 188 14.56 6.56 9.99
CA VAL A 188 15.23 6.72 11.31
C VAL A 188 16.75 6.83 11.26
N GLY A 189 17.38 6.54 10.10
CA GLY A 189 18.82 6.52 9.94
C GLY A 189 19.50 5.22 10.45
N LYS A 190 20.79 5.09 10.11
CA LYS A 190 21.58 3.90 10.44
C LYS A 190 21.70 3.73 11.96
N GLY A 191 21.56 2.50 12.45
CA GLY A 191 21.74 2.12 13.86
C GLY A 191 20.49 2.24 14.74
N LYS A 192 19.40 2.85 14.26
CA LYS A 192 18.12 2.94 14.99
C LYS A 192 17.10 1.88 14.58
N VAL A 193 17.40 1.09 13.57
CA VAL A 193 16.56 0.00 13.10
C VAL A 193 16.87 -1.26 13.92
N GLY A 194 15.85 -1.85 14.51
CA GLY A 194 15.99 -3.05 15.36
C GLY A 194 16.29 -4.33 14.58
N LYS A 195 16.33 -5.46 15.28
CA LYS A 195 16.48 -6.78 14.66
C LYS A 195 15.44 -6.99 13.57
N LYS A 196 15.85 -7.64 12.48
CA LYS A 196 14.99 -7.90 11.27
C LYS A 196 14.50 -6.65 10.56
N GLY A 197 15.13 -5.49 10.73
CA GLY A 197 14.71 -4.29 10.02
C GLY A 197 13.44 -3.63 10.57
N VAL A 198 13.03 -3.90 11.80
CA VAL A 198 11.76 -3.40 12.38
C VAL A 198 12.02 -2.29 13.38
N VAL A 199 11.33 -1.16 13.23
CA VAL A 199 11.25 -0.07 14.19
C VAL A 199 10.03 -0.29 15.08
N ARG A 200 10.22 -0.46 16.39
CA ARG A 200 9.13 -0.72 17.36
C ARG A 200 8.90 0.43 18.34
N ASP A 201 9.87 1.31 18.49
CA ASP A 201 9.83 2.40 19.44
C ASP A 201 8.86 3.49 18.98
N LYS A 202 7.82 3.75 19.78
CA LYS A 202 6.83 4.82 19.56
C LYS A 202 7.48 6.19 19.39
N ARG A 203 8.54 6.46 20.15
CA ARG A 203 9.27 7.73 20.09
C ARG A 203 9.94 7.91 18.73
N LEU A 204 10.56 6.86 18.20
CA LEU A 204 11.17 6.91 16.86
C LEU A 204 10.11 7.12 15.76
N HIS A 205 8.94 6.48 15.87
CA HIS A 205 7.83 6.73 14.96
C HIS A 205 7.39 8.19 14.99
N PHE A 206 7.22 8.77 16.18
CA PHE A 206 6.86 10.16 16.35
C PHE A 206 7.93 11.10 15.74
N GLU A 207 9.21 10.88 16.07
CA GLU A 207 10.33 11.70 15.55
C GLU A 207 10.34 11.69 14.02
N VAL A 208 10.15 10.51 13.40
CA VAL A 208 10.09 10.36 11.93
C VAL A 208 8.93 11.15 11.34
N LEU A 209 7.72 11.01 11.90
CA LEU A 209 6.56 11.73 11.38
C LEU A 209 6.78 13.24 11.42
N VAL A 210 7.20 13.77 12.58
CA VAL A 210 7.46 15.20 12.74
C VAL A 210 8.54 15.70 11.76
N GLU A 211 9.60 14.92 11.56
CA GLU A 211 10.69 15.28 10.65
C GLU A 211 10.22 15.33 9.19
N ILE A 212 9.43 14.35 8.74
CA ILE A 212 8.88 14.34 7.38
C ILE A 212 7.87 15.48 7.18
N MET A 213 7.02 15.79 8.19
CA MET A 213 6.08 16.91 8.10
C MET A 213 6.83 18.25 8.01
N LYS A 214 7.85 18.46 8.85
CA LYS A 214 8.70 19.67 8.78
C LYS A 214 9.36 19.81 7.40
N PHE A 215 9.88 18.71 6.87
CA PHE A 215 10.52 18.71 5.56
C PHE A 215 9.52 19.02 4.43
N ALA A 216 8.33 18.41 4.43
CA ALA A 216 7.30 18.71 3.44
C ALA A 216 6.89 20.19 3.45
N ARG A 217 6.74 20.79 4.64
CA ARG A 217 6.48 22.23 4.76
C ARG A 217 7.58 23.10 4.17
N SER A 218 8.85 22.71 4.31
CA SER A 218 9.97 23.43 3.71
C SER A 218 9.93 23.43 2.17
N LEU A 219 9.20 22.48 1.57
CA LEU A 219 8.93 22.40 0.13
C LEU A 219 7.63 23.13 -0.28
N ASN A 220 7.05 23.94 0.61
CA ASN A 220 5.75 24.60 0.42
C ASN A 220 4.58 23.64 0.19
N LEU A 221 4.68 22.40 0.65
CA LEU A 221 3.58 21.44 0.68
C LEU A 221 2.78 21.63 1.97
N LYS A 222 1.46 21.70 1.85
CA LYS A 222 0.56 21.72 3.01
C LYS A 222 0.38 20.30 3.52
N ILE A 223 0.41 20.10 4.82
CA ILE A 223 0.02 18.87 5.50
C ILE A 223 -1.51 18.94 5.66
N VAL A 224 -2.23 18.01 5.05
CA VAL A 224 -3.70 18.00 5.07
C VAL A 224 -4.25 16.89 5.94
N ASN A 225 -3.66 15.70 5.88
CA ASN A 225 -4.06 14.56 6.70
C ASN A 225 -2.87 13.69 7.08
N LEU A 226 -3.02 12.96 8.18
CA LEU A 226 -2.08 11.93 8.63
C LEU A 226 -2.89 10.78 9.25
N ASP A 227 -2.52 9.54 8.94
CA ASP A 227 -3.11 8.33 9.51
C ASP A 227 -2.06 7.22 9.50
N PHE A 228 -2.40 6.00 9.92
CA PHE A 228 -1.56 4.83 9.80
C PHE A 228 -2.13 3.83 8.78
N SER A 229 -1.26 3.02 8.19
CA SER A 229 -1.65 1.95 7.26
C SER A 229 -2.53 0.90 7.96
N PRO A 230 -3.56 0.35 7.30
CA PRO A 230 -4.41 -0.69 7.89
C PRO A 230 -3.68 -2.04 8.07
N ILE A 231 -2.53 -2.18 7.44
CA ILE A 231 -1.69 -3.39 7.49
C ILE A 231 -0.24 -2.99 7.71
N THR A 232 0.52 -3.87 8.35
CA THR A 232 1.97 -3.72 8.51
C THR A 232 2.72 -4.01 7.21
N GLY A 233 3.94 -3.52 7.10
CA GLY A 233 4.91 -3.96 6.11
C GLY A 233 5.24 -5.46 6.23
N PRO A 234 5.96 -6.04 5.25
CA PRO A 234 6.27 -7.48 5.22
C PRO A 234 6.94 -8.02 6.48
N GLU A 235 7.85 -7.23 7.06
CA GLU A 235 8.60 -7.61 8.28
C GLU A 235 7.88 -7.21 9.58
N GLY A 236 6.66 -6.63 9.49
CA GLY A 236 5.87 -6.21 10.63
C GLY A 236 6.06 -4.74 11.04
N ASN A 237 6.69 -3.91 10.22
CA ASN A 237 6.78 -2.47 10.48
C ASN A 237 5.40 -1.80 10.41
N ILE A 238 5.10 -0.95 11.38
CA ILE A 238 4.00 0.00 11.28
C ILE A 238 4.40 1.06 10.27
N GLU A 239 3.52 1.32 9.30
CA GLU A 239 3.70 2.32 8.27
C GLU A 239 2.61 3.38 8.40
N PHE A 240 2.90 4.62 8.01
CA PHE A 240 1.99 5.74 8.15
C PHE A 240 1.60 6.31 6.79
N LEU A 241 0.42 6.93 6.72
CA LEU A 241 -0.15 7.55 5.53
C LEU A 241 -0.17 9.07 5.73
N ALA A 242 0.48 9.81 4.85
CA ALA A 242 0.46 11.26 4.85
C ALA A 242 -0.17 11.80 3.57
N HIS A 243 -0.97 12.84 3.71
CA HIS A 243 -1.54 13.59 2.60
C HIS A 243 -0.96 15.00 2.58
N PHE A 244 -0.22 15.30 1.52
CA PHE A 244 0.29 16.63 1.24
C PHE A 244 -0.46 17.25 0.04
N TYR A 245 -0.52 18.56 0.03
CA TYR A 245 -1.24 19.30 -1.00
C TYR A 245 -0.41 20.50 -1.50
N LYS A 246 -0.38 20.68 -2.82
CA LYS A 246 0.26 21.82 -3.47
C LYS A 246 -0.82 22.82 -3.90
N GLY A 247 -1.06 23.84 -3.08
CA GLY A 247 -2.07 24.85 -3.35
C GLY A 247 -2.50 25.59 -2.09
N ASN A 248 -3.41 26.57 -2.23
CA ASN A 248 -3.82 27.44 -1.11
C ASN A 248 -5.29 27.30 -0.70
N ASP A 249 -6.08 26.56 -1.42
CA ASP A 249 -7.53 26.44 -1.28
C ASP A 249 -7.98 25.32 -0.33
N ILE A 250 -7.04 24.53 0.22
CA ILE A 250 -7.32 23.56 1.28
C ILE A 250 -6.62 24.00 2.57
N PRO A 251 -7.28 23.93 3.75
CA PRO A 251 -6.64 24.27 5.01
C PRO A 251 -5.52 23.29 5.35
N ALA A 252 -4.44 23.79 5.93
CA ALA A 252 -3.35 22.98 6.43
C ALA A 252 -3.54 22.64 7.90
N ILE A 253 -3.09 21.46 8.31
CA ILE A 253 -2.90 21.13 9.72
C ILE A 253 -1.68 21.88 10.25
N ASN A 254 -1.87 22.74 11.25
CA ASN A 254 -0.79 23.51 11.86
C ASN A 254 -0.12 22.73 12.99
N ASP A 255 -0.90 22.05 13.84
CA ASP A 255 -0.41 21.23 14.94
C ASP A 255 -0.25 19.77 14.51
N TYR A 256 0.66 19.54 13.59
CA TYR A 256 0.98 18.19 13.13
C TYR A 256 1.81 17.41 14.17
N GLU A 257 2.41 18.07 15.18
CA GLU A 257 3.12 17.37 16.27
C GLU A 257 2.14 16.66 17.19
N SER A 258 1.06 17.34 17.63
CA SER A 258 -0.01 16.70 18.40
C SER A 258 -0.66 15.57 17.61
N LEU A 259 -1.02 15.83 16.34
CA LEU A 259 -1.60 14.80 15.48
C LEU A 259 -0.68 13.59 15.31
N SER A 260 0.63 13.80 15.11
CA SER A 260 1.59 12.71 14.98
C SER A 260 1.64 11.84 16.24
N ARG A 261 1.58 12.44 17.41
CA ARG A 261 1.54 11.73 18.71
C ARG A 261 0.31 10.83 18.80
N ASP A 262 -0.85 11.37 18.47
CA ASP A 262 -2.12 10.64 18.54
C ASP A 262 -2.14 9.48 17.53
N ILE A 263 -1.70 9.72 16.30
CA ILE A 263 -1.65 8.69 15.25
C ILE A 263 -0.68 7.55 15.62
N VAL A 264 0.47 7.87 16.20
CA VAL A 264 1.42 6.84 16.67
C VAL A 264 0.78 6.01 17.79
N CYS A 265 0.14 6.65 18.78
CA CYS A 265 -0.55 5.92 19.85
C CYS A 265 -1.64 5.00 19.29
N ASN A 266 -2.49 5.52 18.40
CA ASN A 266 -3.58 4.76 17.78
C ASN A 266 -3.07 3.57 16.96
N ALA A 267 -2.02 3.78 16.16
CA ALA A 267 -1.40 2.71 15.37
C ALA A 267 -0.88 1.56 16.26
N HIS A 268 -0.15 1.89 17.30
CA HIS A 268 0.36 0.87 18.21
C HIS A 268 -0.76 0.12 18.93
N ASN A 269 -1.78 0.80 19.41
CA ASN A 269 -2.94 0.14 20.04
C ASN A 269 -3.66 -0.78 19.05
N TYR A 270 -3.88 -0.31 17.83
CA TYR A 270 -4.55 -1.10 16.78
C TYR A 270 -3.81 -2.41 16.49
N PHE A 271 -2.50 -2.37 16.31
CA PHE A 271 -1.73 -3.56 15.96
C PHE A 271 -1.47 -4.47 17.16
N THR A 272 -1.36 -3.95 18.40
CA THR A 272 -1.28 -4.78 19.61
C THR A 272 -2.55 -5.62 19.80
N ILE A 273 -3.74 -5.03 19.60
CA ILE A 273 -5.01 -5.76 19.71
C ILE A 273 -5.11 -6.89 18.67
N GLN A 274 -4.59 -6.66 17.46
CA GLN A 274 -4.65 -7.68 16.39
C GLN A 274 -3.67 -8.85 16.61
N THR A 275 -2.57 -8.63 17.29
CA THR A 275 -1.55 -9.68 17.56
C THR A 275 -1.87 -10.50 18.80
N GLY A 276 -2.80 -10.05 19.64
CA GLY A 276 -3.19 -10.78 20.86
C GLY A 276 -2.11 -10.79 21.94
N ASP A 277 -1.15 -9.87 21.88
CA ASP A 277 -0.09 -9.66 22.88
C ASP A 277 -0.53 -8.69 23.99
#